data_94cf7fc17d01a383bce67280a3e433da
#
_entry.id   94cf7fc17d01a383bce67280a3e433da
#
_cell.length_a   1.000
_cell.length_b   1.000
_cell.length_c   1.000
_cell.angle_alpha   90.00
_cell.angle_beta   90.00
_cell.angle_gamma   90.00
#
_symmetry.space_group_name_H-M   'P 1'
#
loop_
_entity.id
_entity.type
_entity.pdbx_description
1 polymer ?
#
loop_
_entity_poly.entity_id
_entity_poly.type
_entity_poly.pdbx_seq_one_letter_code
_entity_poly.pdbx_strand_id
1 'polypeptide(L)'
;MSSAPGKGLFMKRNYATRIIALSAALAVITSAAASCGKKNSSSKQVKKANEVLTASYRSEAIDSDVDTDNINGISKLGDSGKILIYGNDYENKAPLLYVTDEEFLNFDKLDIDLGLQDYDEAFITTSVAPDGTIFILATTNDYGDFQMPDYDDPNFDYENFDYDAMDAARETSFKLYTADTDGNILTTADMTDLTGDSDDQNLGILLPISSDKALVGISDKYMIIDSSAKKVADVDAGDMDWINYTAMSYDGKLAIAGYGNNTSLIRYIDPETLKPVGNDVTFENTSSFNLNSIFTGSEEFPLYFTTNSGLYSLDSEGNYNEIINWQDSDISQYGAGAILPLASGDFIAAINDYDTGDSGLYRLTKRDSSELENTSVITVGMLYDDWQINTQVSKFNKSNSGFRIKTVNYGEYDSYDEESGEQTASGTEQLKKDIISGNAPDMLVTYDYSVISSLASKGLYAD
;
A
#
# COMPACT_ATOMS: atom_id res chain seq x y z
N MET A 1 -25.93 24.35 21.37
CA MET A 1 -26.92 23.61 22.18
C MET A 1 -26.67 22.13 22.04
N SER A 2 -26.38 21.48 23.14
CA SER A 2 -26.39 20.04 23.37
C SER A 2 -25.32 19.21 22.66
N SER A 3 -24.17 19.15 23.30
CA SER A 3 -23.14 18.14 23.14
C SER A 3 -23.67 16.74 23.52
N ALA A 4 -23.43 15.74 22.68
CA ALA A 4 -23.65 14.33 22.99
C ALA A 4 -22.32 13.68 23.42
N PRO A 5 -22.12 13.36 24.69
CA PRO A 5 -21.02 12.52 25.12
C PRO A 5 -21.50 11.06 25.12
N GLY A 6 -20.95 10.21 24.25
CA GLY A 6 -21.32 8.80 24.31
C GLY A 6 -20.73 7.85 23.31
N LYS A 7 -20.02 8.32 22.27
CA LYS A 7 -19.51 7.42 21.22
C LYS A 7 -18.28 6.58 21.62
N GLY A 8 -17.46 7.06 22.55
CA GLY A 8 -16.22 6.35 22.92
C GLY A 8 -16.41 5.10 23.79
N LEU A 9 -17.49 5.02 24.59
CA LEU A 9 -17.71 3.89 25.49
C LEU A 9 -18.35 2.67 24.80
N PHE A 10 -19.13 2.92 23.74
CA PHE A 10 -19.75 1.85 22.95
C PHE A 10 -18.73 1.11 22.07
N MET A 11 -17.78 1.84 21.49
CA MET A 11 -16.70 1.20 20.72
C MET A 11 -15.83 0.29 21.61
N LYS A 12 -15.35 0.76 22.76
CA LYS A 12 -14.48 -0.06 23.65
C LYS A 12 -15.14 -1.35 24.13
N ARG A 13 -16.45 -1.37 24.32
CA ARG A 13 -17.16 -2.57 24.77
C ARG A 13 -17.29 -3.65 23.69
N ASN A 14 -17.41 -3.23 22.43
CA ASN A 14 -17.44 -4.16 21.30
C ASN A 14 -16.06 -4.77 21.00
N TYR A 15 -14.96 -4.03 21.20
CA TYR A 15 -13.60 -4.52 21.02
C TYR A 15 -13.27 -5.72 21.90
N ALA A 16 -13.55 -5.61 23.21
CA ALA A 16 -13.28 -6.70 24.15
C ALA A 16 -14.07 -7.97 23.81
N THR A 17 -15.30 -7.83 23.33
CA THR A 17 -16.16 -8.96 22.97
C THR A 17 -15.69 -9.65 21.68
N ARG A 18 -15.15 -8.90 20.72
CA ARG A 18 -14.62 -9.42 19.46
C ARG A 18 -13.33 -10.22 19.65
N ILE A 19 -12.39 -9.69 20.44
CA ILE A 19 -11.15 -10.38 20.81
C ILE A 19 -11.44 -11.67 21.57
N ILE A 20 -12.40 -11.65 22.49
CA ILE A 20 -12.81 -12.83 23.26
C ILE A 20 -13.46 -13.88 22.36
N ALA A 21 -14.26 -13.47 21.36
CA ALA A 21 -14.89 -14.41 20.43
C ALA A 21 -13.88 -15.09 19.52
N LEU A 22 -12.90 -14.37 18.98
CA LEU A 22 -11.85 -14.94 18.14
C LEU A 22 -10.88 -15.81 18.97
N SER A 23 -10.51 -15.36 20.18
CA SER A 23 -9.67 -16.13 21.09
C SER A 23 -10.38 -17.40 21.57
N ALA A 24 -11.70 -17.37 21.76
CA ALA A 24 -12.51 -18.54 22.09
C ALA A 24 -12.64 -19.51 20.89
N ALA A 25 -12.79 -18.98 19.69
CA ALA A 25 -12.81 -19.79 18.47
C ALA A 25 -11.46 -20.47 18.21
N LEU A 26 -10.35 -19.76 18.40
CA LEU A 26 -9.00 -20.30 18.34
C LEU A 26 -8.73 -21.37 19.42
N ALA A 27 -9.26 -21.21 20.64
CA ALA A 27 -9.17 -22.21 21.70
C ALA A 27 -9.98 -23.49 21.39
N VAL A 28 -11.09 -23.36 20.65
CA VAL A 28 -11.90 -24.51 20.20
C VAL A 28 -11.17 -25.31 19.11
N ILE A 29 -10.42 -24.64 18.22
CA ILE A 29 -9.65 -25.32 17.16
C ILE A 29 -8.57 -26.24 17.77
N THR A 30 -7.88 -25.79 18.83
CA THR A 30 -6.86 -26.62 19.48
C THR A 30 -7.48 -27.80 20.27
N SER A 31 -8.73 -27.69 20.70
CA SER A 31 -9.45 -28.79 21.39
C SER A 31 -10.15 -29.76 20.43
N ALA A 32 -10.59 -29.30 19.26
CA ALA A 32 -11.23 -30.13 18.24
C ALA A 32 -10.27 -31.13 17.59
N ALA A 33 -8.98 -30.77 17.48
CA ALA A 33 -7.94 -31.69 16.99
C ALA A 33 -7.69 -32.88 17.93
N ALA A 34 -8.08 -32.78 19.20
CA ALA A 34 -7.91 -33.83 20.22
C ALA A 34 -9.13 -34.73 20.41
N SER A 35 -10.28 -34.47 19.78
CA SER A 35 -11.57 -35.14 20.03
C SER A 35 -12.15 -35.87 18.80
N CYS A 36 -11.33 -36.56 17.99
CA CYS A 36 -11.82 -37.45 16.94
C CYS A 36 -12.24 -38.79 17.48
N GLY A 37 -13.48 -38.91 17.93
CA GLY A 37 -14.19 -40.14 18.31
C GLY A 37 -15.56 -40.20 17.65
N LYS A 38 -15.64 -40.90 16.50
CA LYS A 38 -16.79 -41.51 15.80
C LYS A 38 -18.17 -40.85 15.85
N LYS A 39 -18.62 -40.32 14.69
CA LYS A 39 -19.88 -40.65 14.03
C LYS A 39 -19.91 -40.13 12.58
N ASN A 40 -20.51 -40.93 11.67
CA ASN A 40 -20.62 -40.66 10.24
C ASN A 40 -21.23 -39.30 9.90
N SER A 41 -20.40 -38.32 9.67
CA SER A 41 -20.65 -37.20 8.79
C SER A 41 -19.53 -37.30 7.73
N SER A 42 -19.82 -37.00 6.47
CA SER A 42 -18.79 -36.86 5.46
C SER A 42 -17.79 -35.84 5.96
N SER A 43 -16.67 -36.33 6.52
CA SER A 43 -15.63 -35.42 7.04
C SER A 43 -15.12 -34.63 5.87
N LYS A 44 -15.43 -33.32 5.87
CA LYS A 44 -14.81 -32.38 4.93
C LYS A 44 -13.30 -32.60 5.04
N GLN A 45 -12.68 -32.92 3.93
CA GLN A 45 -11.25 -33.19 3.90
C GLN A 45 -10.53 -31.88 4.21
N VAL A 46 -9.75 -31.84 5.28
CA VAL A 46 -8.97 -30.67 5.64
C VAL A 46 -7.99 -30.38 4.50
N LYS A 47 -8.07 -29.19 3.92
CA LYS A 47 -7.21 -28.77 2.82
C LYS A 47 -5.77 -28.60 3.32
N LYS A 48 -4.81 -29.04 2.53
CA LYS A 48 -3.39 -28.85 2.79
C LYS A 48 -2.94 -27.48 2.32
N ALA A 49 -2.07 -26.82 3.08
CA ALA A 49 -1.62 -25.48 2.76
C ALA A 49 -0.86 -25.43 1.41
N ASN A 50 -0.05 -26.43 1.10
CA ASN A 50 0.66 -26.52 -0.18
C ASN A 50 -0.25 -26.69 -1.41
N GLU A 51 -1.51 -27.06 -1.23
CA GLU A 51 -2.50 -27.18 -2.30
C GLU A 51 -3.30 -25.89 -2.52
N VAL A 52 -3.32 -24.99 -1.53
CA VAL A 52 -4.19 -23.81 -1.49
C VAL A 52 -3.40 -22.51 -1.54
N LEU A 53 -2.21 -22.47 -0.94
CA LEU A 53 -1.39 -21.26 -0.81
C LEU A 53 -0.32 -21.23 -1.92
N THR A 54 -0.70 -20.82 -3.12
CA THR A 54 0.19 -20.85 -4.30
C THR A 54 1.06 -19.61 -4.45
N ALA A 55 0.66 -18.49 -3.85
CA ALA A 55 1.34 -17.20 -3.87
C ALA A 55 1.93 -16.83 -2.49
N SER A 56 2.43 -17.83 -1.74
CA SER A 56 2.97 -17.65 -0.40
C SER A 56 4.47 -17.41 -0.42
N TYR A 57 4.88 -16.34 0.26
CA TYR A 57 6.28 -15.95 0.46
C TYR A 57 6.63 -15.97 1.94
N ARG A 58 7.89 -16.21 2.25
CA ARG A 58 8.45 -16.05 3.58
C ARG A 58 9.09 -14.69 3.66
N SER A 59 8.77 -13.92 4.70
CA SER A 59 9.42 -12.66 5.02
C SER A 59 10.55 -12.90 6.02
N GLU A 60 11.77 -12.51 5.66
CA GLU A 60 12.95 -12.56 6.52
C GLU A 60 13.42 -11.12 6.76
N ALA A 61 13.44 -10.70 8.03
CA ALA A 61 13.90 -9.37 8.39
C ALA A 61 15.37 -9.20 8.02
N ILE A 62 15.70 -8.06 7.42
CA ILE A 62 17.06 -7.63 7.14
C ILE A 62 17.50 -6.81 8.36
N ASP A 63 18.63 -7.19 8.97
CA ASP A 63 19.21 -6.46 10.09
C ASP A 63 19.75 -5.11 9.60
N SER A 64 19.07 -4.03 9.93
CA SER A 64 19.40 -2.67 9.47
C SER A 64 18.89 -1.62 10.47
N ASP A 65 19.63 -0.50 10.54
CA ASP A 65 19.21 0.72 11.26
C ASP A 65 18.39 1.68 10.36
N VAL A 66 17.82 1.18 9.26
CA VAL A 66 17.01 1.99 8.34
C VAL A 66 15.67 2.30 9.00
N ASP A 67 15.36 3.57 9.12
CA ASP A 67 14.02 4.03 9.50
C ASP A 67 13.06 3.79 8.33
N THR A 68 12.19 2.80 8.47
CA THR A 68 11.28 2.38 7.40
C THR A 68 9.91 3.03 7.44
N ASP A 69 9.58 3.78 8.48
CA ASP A 69 8.26 4.42 8.62
C ASP A 69 7.99 5.46 7.51
N ASN A 70 9.05 6.02 6.94
CA ASN A 70 9.01 7.08 5.95
C ASN A 70 9.70 6.72 4.63
N ILE A 71 9.87 5.43 4.33
CA ILE A 71 10.44 4.97 3.07
C ILE A 71 9.39 5.03 1.96
N ASN A 72 9.73 5.75 0.88
CA ASN A 72 8.88 5.90 -0.30
C ASN A 72 9.29 4.98 -1.46
N GLY A 73 10.56 4.56 -1.51
CA GLY A 73 11.03 3.73 -2.61
C GLY A 73 12.35 3.03 -2.33
N ILE A 74 12.58 1.99 -3.13
CA ILE A 74 13.83 1.24 -3.20
C ILE A 74 14.18 1.09 -4.67
N SER A 75 15.33 1.57 -5.11
CA SER A 75 15.72 1.60 -6.52
C SER A 75 17.16 1.15 -6.73
N LYS A 76 17.42 0.45 -7.84
CA LYS A 76 18.77 0.16 -8.30
C LYS A 76 19.40 1.43 -8.86
N LEU A 77 20.67 1.65 -8.57
CA LEU A 77 21.46 2.77 -9.09
C LEU A 77 22.17 2.35 -10.39
N GLY A 78 21.43 2.35 -11.51
CA GLY A 78 21.95 1.92 -12.82
C GLY A 78 22.61 0.54 -12.75
N ASP A 79 23.77 0.40 -13.43
CA ASP A 79 24.56 -0.84 -13.45
C ASP A 79 25.63 -0.93 -12.33
N SER A 80 25.54 -0.06 -11.32
CA SER A 80 26.58 0.02 -10.27
C SER A 80 26.57 -1.16 -9.28
N GLY A 81 25.51 -1.97 -9.26
CA GLY A 81 25.25 -2.99 -8.24
C GLY A 81 24.86 -2.40 -6.89
N LYS A 82 24.65 -1.08 -6.82
CA LYS A 82 24.16 -0.40 -5.62
C LYS A 82 22.64 -0.20 -5.67
N ILE A 83 22.07 -0.11 -4.49
CA ILE A 83 20.64 0.13 -4.26
C ILE A 83 20.51 1.37 -3.38
N LEU A 84 19.59 2.26 -3.74
CA LEU A 84 19.19 3.39 -2.93
C LEU A 84 17.83 3.09 -2.30
N ILE A 85 17.75 3.24 -0.99
CA ILE A 85 16.51 3.27 -0.22
C ILE A 85 16.26 4.73 0.09
N TYR A 86 15.09 5.24 -0.24
CA TYR A 86 14.80 6.65 -0.14
C TYR A 86 13.41 6.93 0.42
N GLY A 87 13.32 8.04 1.12
CA GLY A 87 12.10 8.52 1.77
C GLY A 87 12.30 9.92 2.32
N ASN A 88 11.55 10.26 3.37
CA ASN A 88 11.51 11.61 3.91
C ASN A 88 11.68 11.59 5.42
N ASP A 89 12.59 12.40 5.92
CA ASP A 89 12.76 12.67 7.35
C ASP A 89 12.00 13.97 7.68
N TYR A 90 10.77 13.83 8.10
CA TYR A 90 9.89 14.98 8.38
C TYR A 90 10.34 15.77 9.61
N GLU A 91 10.95 15.13 10.60
CA GLU A 91 11.44 15.80 11.81
C GLU A 91 12.62 16.71 11.50
N ASN A 92 13.56 16.24 10.68
CA ASN A 92 14.75 16.99 10.29
C ASN A 92 14.58 17.77 8.99
N LYS A 93 13.39 17.75 8.36
CA LYS A 93 13.09 18.42 7.09
C LYS A 93 14.15 18.10 6.01
N ALA A 94 14.47 16.82 5.87
CA ALA A 94 15.55 16.33 5.02
C ALA A 94 15.13 15.07 4.26
N PRO A 95 15.73 14.76 3.10
CA PRO A 95 15.56 13.46 2.49
C PRO A 95 16.18 12.37 3.36
N LEU A 96 15.50 11.23 3.46
CA LEU A 96 16.00 10.03 4.13
C LEU A 96 16.58 9.09 3.06
N LEU A 97 17.89 8.88 3.09
CA LEU A 97 18.61 8.19 2.03
C LEU A 97 19.61 7.20 2.62
N TYR A 98 19.57 5.96 2.11
CA TYR A 98 20.57 4.92 2.44
C TYR A 98 21.02 4.22 1.17
N VAL A 99 22.34 4.05 1.04
CA VAL A 99 22.96 3.28 -0.04
C VAL A 99 23.38 1.92 0.49
N THR A 100 23.04 0.86 -0.23
CA THR A 100 23.42 -0.52 0.09
C THR A 100 23.78 -1.27 -1.19
N ASP A 101 24.18 -2.53 -1.07
CA ASP A 101 24.43 -3.47 -2.16
C ASP A 101 23.30 -4.52 -2.27
N GLU A 102 23.39 -5.42 -3.22
CA GLU A 102 22.38 -6.48 -3.43
C GLU A 102 22.35 -7.54 -2.30
N GLU A 103 23.38 -7.61 -1.47
CA GLU A 103 23.45 -8.46 -0.28
C GLU A 103 22.71 -7.87 0.92
N PHE A 104 22.50 -6.55 0.94
CA PHE A 104 21.83 -5.83 2.05
C PHE A 104 22.52 -6.03 3.41
N LEU A 105 23.86 -6.02 3.42
CA LEU A 105 24.65 -6.24 4.64
C LEU A 105 25.10 -4.95 5.32
N ASN A 106 25.24 -3.87 4.54
CA ASN A 106 25.70 -2.58 5.04
C ASN A 106 24.82 -1.47 4.45
N PHE A 107 24.49 -0.48 5.26
CA PHE A 107 23.67 0.65 4.89
C PHE A 107 24.44 1.94 5.21
N ASP A 108 24.85 2.63 4.16
CA ASP A 108 25.53 3.92 4.28
C ASP A 108 24.48 5.03 4.18
N LYS A 109 24.22 5.75 5.29
CA LYS A 109 23.33 6.91 5.26
C LYS A 109 23.96 8.02 4.44
N LEU A 110 23.18 8.58 3.53
CA LEU A 110 23.57 9.70 2.69
C LEU A 110 22.88 10.96 3.20
N ASP A 111 23.66 11.90 3.72
CA ASP A 111 23.14 13.15 4.24
C ASP A 111 23.17 14.23 3.15
N ILE A 112 22.00 14.82 2.84
CA ILE A 112 21.86 15.97 1.94
C ILE A 112 21.23 17.11 2.73
N ASP A 113 21.97 18.20 2.94
CA ASP A 113 21.46 19.41 3.58
C ASP A 113 20.82 20.31 2.53
N LEU A 114 19.51 20.45 2.59
CA LEU A 114 18.72 21.34 1.71
C LEU A 114 18.57 22.75 2.28
N GLY A 115 19.05 22.99 3.51
CA GLY A 115 18.90 24.29 4.20
C GLY A 115 17.46 24.66 4.54
N LEU A 116 16.63 23.65 4.91
CA LEU A 116 15.20 23.84 5.14
C LEU A 116 14.82 24.03 6.62
N GLN A 117 15.78 24.01 7.53
CA GLN A 117 15.54 24.02 8.99
C GLN A 117 14.94 25.35 9.48
N ASP A 118 15.18 26.45 8.76
CA ASP A 118 14.68 27.77 9.14
C ASP A 118 13.21 28.03 8.76
N TYR A 119 12.61 27.15 7.94
CA TYR A 119 11.20 27.24 7.60
C TYR A 119 10.31 26.64 8.70
N ASP A 120 9.09 27.16 8.86
CA ASP A 120 8.14 26.63 9.84
C ASP A 120 7.74 25.19 9.47
N GLU A 121 7.43 24.97 8.18
CA GLU A 121 7.10 23.65 7.65
C GLU A 121 7.90 23.35 6.38
N ALA A 122 8.24 22.10 6.18
CA ALA A 122 8.82 21.62 4.92
C ALA A 122 8.31 20.22 4.59
N PHE A 123 7.81 20.07 3.37
CA PHE A 123 7.37 18.79 2.80
C PHE A 123 8.35 18.40 1.68
N ILE A 124 8.85 17.19 1.75
CA ILE A 124 9.87 16.71 0.83
C ILE A 124 9.33 15.49 0.10
N THR A 125 9.57 15.44 -1.21
CA THR A 125 9.33 14.25 -2.02
C THR A 125 10.63 13.89 -2.73
N THR A 126 11.13 12.68 -2.48
CA THR A 126 12.36 12.17 -3.05
C THR A 126 12.05 11.07 -4.06
N SER A 127 12.74 11.08 -5.20
CA SER A 127 12.67 10.02 -6.21
C SER A 127 13.99 9.91 -6.97
N VAL A 128 14.21 8.82 -7.69
CA VAL A 128 15.51 8.48 -8.30
C VAL A 128 15.35 8.17 -9.77
N ALA A 129 16.19 8.80 -10.59
CA ALA A 129 16.27 8.53 -12.01
C ALA A 129 16.93 7.16 -12.30
N PRO A 130 16.67 6.55 -13.48
CA PRO A 130 17.27 5.28 -13.85
C PRO A 130 18.81 5.26 -13.85
N ASP A 131 19.44 6.40 -14.00
CA ASP A 131 20.91 6.55 -13.95
C ASP A 131 21.48 6.80 -12.55
N GLY A 132 20.62 6.90 -11.54
CA GLY A 132 20.98 7.13 -10.14
C GLY A 132 20.94 8.59 -9.69
N THR A 133 20.60 9.54 -10.58
CA THR A 133 20.41 10.93 -10.15
C THR A 133 19.21 11.04 -9.20
N ILE A 134 19.43 11.65 -8.05
CA ILE A 134 18.41 11.85 -7.02
C ILE A 134 17.71 13.17 -7.30
N PHE A 135 16.39 13.14 -7.39
CA PHE A 135 15.53 14.33 -7.49
C PHE A 135 14.80 14.53 -6.16
N ILE A 136 14.82 15.76 -5.66
CA ILE A 136 14.18 16.13 -4.42
C ILE A 136 13.34 17.37 -4.68
N LEU A 137 12.05 17.24 -4.42
CA LEU A 137 11.11 18.34 -4.50
C LEU A 137 10.78 18.78 -3.07
N ALA A 138 11.02 20.04 -2.77
CA ALA A 138 10.72 20.61 -1.48
C ALA A 138 9.67 21.72 -1.60
N THR A 139 8.61 21.60 -0.81
CA THR A 139 7.63 22.66 -0.53
C THR A 139 7.90 23.18 0.86
N THR A 140 8.09 24.48 1.02
CA THR A 140 8.32 25.11 2.31
C THR A 140 7.28 26.18 2.58
N ASN A 141 6.81 26.24 3.82
CA ASN A 141 5.93 27.29 4.32
C ASN A 141 6.68 28.11 5.38
N ASP A 142 6.57 29.42 5.25
CA ASP A 142 7.04 30.41 6.22
C ASP A 142 5.82 31.26 6.61
N TYR A 143 5.55 31.32 7.90
CA TYR A 143 4.42 32.10 8.44
C TYR A 143 4.88 33.43 9.02
N GLY A 144 6.15 33.81 8.89
CA GLY A 144 6.72 35.05 9.34
C GLY A 144 6.50 35.28 10.84
N ASP A 145 5.86 36.42 11.18
CA ASP A 145 5.56 36.78 12.59
C ASP A 145 4.28 36.09 13.13
N PHE A 146 3.59 35.28 12.34
CA PHE A 146 2.37 34.60 12.80
C PHE A 146 2.76 33.48 13.79
N GLN A 147 2.07 33.48 14.94
CA GLN A 147 2.32 32.50 15.99
C GLN A 147 1.58 31.20 15.68
N MET A 148 2.31 30.21 15.21
CA MET A 148 1.75 28.87 15.00
C MET A 148 1.23 28.29 16.31
N PRO A 149 0.04 27.70 16.32
CA PRO A 149 -0.52 27.08 17.52
C PRO A 149 0.21 25.76 17.84
N ASP A 150 0.24 25.43 19.12
CA ASP A 150 0.57 24.08 19.55
C ASP A 150 -0.70 23.21 19.42
N TYR A 151 -0.79 22.44 18.34
CA TYR A 151 -1.92 21.54 18.09
C TYR A 151 -2.00 20.37 19.07
N ASP A 152 -0.91 20.06 19.77
CA ASP A 152 -0.86 19.01 20.81
C ASP A 152 -1.32 19.53 22.18
N ASP A 153 -1.51 20.84 22.34
CA ASP A 153 -2.10 21.41 23.58
C ASP A 153 -3.56 20.92 23.70
N PRO A 154 -3.90 20.12 24.74
CA PRO A 154 -5.26 19.65 24.95
C PRO A 154 -6.29 20.75 25.19
N ASN A 155 -5.85 21.98 25.40
CA ASN A 155 -6.72 23.17 25.56
C ASN A 155 -6.79 24.02 24.30
N PHE A 156 -6.17 23.60 23.20
CA PHE A 156 -6.23 24.32 21.95
C PHE A 156 -7.68 24.41 21.44
N ASP A 157 -8.12 25.61 21.14
CA ASP A 157 -9.50 25.86 20.68
C ASP A 157 -9.57 25.88 19.15
N TYR A 158 -9.77 24.71 18.56
CA TYR A 158 -9.90 24.51 17.11
C TYR A 158 -11.07 25.30 16.49
N GLU A 159 -12.17 25.56 17.27
CA GLU A 159 -13.36 26.21 16.74
C GLU A 159 -13.20 27.73 16.61
N ASN A 160 -12.34 28.33 17.43
CA ASN A 160 -12.12 29.78 17.45
C ASN A 160 -10.73 30.20 16.93
N PHE A 161 -9.93 29.27 16.41
CA PHE A 161 -8.66 29.61 15.80
C PHE A 161 -8.86 30.30 14.45
N ASP A 162 -8.09 31.37 14.21
CA ASP A 162 -8.17 32.19 12.97
C ASP A 162 -7.32 31.53 11.85
N TYR A 163 -7.89 30.55 11.19
CA TYR A 163 -7.26 29.88 10.04
C TYR A 163 -7.08 30.82 8.85
N ASP A 164 -7.99 31.81 8.66
CA ASP A 164 -7.88 32.78 7.58
C ASP A 164 -6.66 33.69 7.76
N ALA A 165 -6.36 34.08 9.02
CA ALA A 165 -5.18 34.89 9.33
C ALA A 165 -3.89 34.04 9.17
N MET A 166 -3.92 32.75 9.50
CA MET A 166 -2.80 31.85 9.29
C MET A 166 -2.51 31.67 7.79
N ASP A 167 -3.53 31.40 6.99
CA ASP A 167 -3.39 31.24 5.55
C ASP A 167 -2.91 32.52 4.87
N ALA A 168 -3.37 33.67 5.34
CA ALA A 168 -2.93 34.98 4.83
C ALA A 168 -1.47 35.30 5.19
N ALA A 169 -0.93 34.73 6.24
CA ALA A 169 0.48 34.88 6.65
C ALA A 169 1.43 33.92 5.94
N ARG A 170 0.91 32.82 5.36
CA ARG A 170 1.71 31.76 4.76
C ARG A 170 2.37 32.20 3.46
N GLU A 171 3.70 32.15 3.43
CA GLU A 171 4.51 32.26 2.21
C GLU A 171 5.00 30.86 1.81
N THR A 172 4.48 30.32 0.71
CA THR A 172 4.86 28.99 0.20
C THR A 172 5.90 29.14 -0.90
N SER A 173 6.96 28.34 -0.83
CA SER A 173 7.94 28.23 -1.91
C SER A 173 8.16 26.79 -2.34
N PHE A 174 8.56 26.60 -3.60
CA PHE A 174 8.76 25.30 -4.22
C PHE A 174 10.13 25.25 -4.85
N LYS A 175 10.92 24.25 -4.50
CA LYS A 175 12.28 24.08 -5.03
C LYS A 175 12.50 22.66 -5.49
N LEU A 176 13.15 22.53 -6.65
CA LEU A 176 13.67 21.28 -7.16
C LEU A 176 15.17 21.24 -6.93
N TYR A 177 15.63 20.15 -6.31
CA TYR A 177 17.05 19.84 -6.19
C TYR A 177 17.34 18.56 -6.97
N THR A 178 18.53 18.51 -7.59
CA THR A 178 19.10 17.25 -8.05
C THR A 178 20.41 17.01 -7.31
N ALA A 179 20.69 15.75 -7.00
CA ALA A 179 21.91 15.35 -6.30
C ALA A 179 22.48 14.06 -6.93
N ASP A 180 23.78 13.83 -6.70
CA ASP A 180 24.46 12.59 -7.04
C ASP A 180 24.35 11.56 -5.88
N THR A 181 24.84 10.36 -6.15
CA THR A 181 24.86 9.26 -5.17
C THR A 181 25.90 9.42 -4.06
N ASP A 182 26.71 10.48 -4.10
CA ASP A 182 27.65 10.86 -3.04
C ASP A 182 27.06 11.97 -2.15
N GLY A 183 25.83 12.44 -2.43
CA GLY A 183 25.13 13.46 -1.67
C GLY A 183 25.41 14.89 -2.11
N ASN A 184 26.15 15.10 -3.20
CA ASN A 184 26.43 16.44 -3.66
C ASN A 184 25.23 16.99 -4.46
N ILE A 185 24.75 18.18 -4.08
CA ILE A 185 23.72 18.89 -4.83
C ILE A 185 24.31 19.33 -6.19
N LEU A 186 23.70 18.89 -7.27
CA LEU A 186 24.07 19.21 -8.66
C LEU A 186 23.37 20.48 -9.15
N THR A 187 22.05 20.59 -8.88
CA THR A 187 21.24 21.75 -9.26
C THR A 187 20.28 22.13 -8.15
N THR A 188 19.90 23.40 -8.12
CA THR A 188 18.79 23.91 -7.33
C THR A 188 18.00 24.87 -8.20
N ALA A 189 16.71 24.68 -8.30
CA ALA A 189 15.83 25.47 -9.15
C ALA A 189 14.54 25.85 -8.42
N ASP A 190 14.11 27.09 -8.59
CA ASP A 190 12.83 27.58 -8.08
C ASP A 190 11.70 27.11 -9.03
N MET A 191 10.61 26.61 -8.46
CA MET A 191 9.43 26.11 -9.17
C MET A 191 8.20 27.00 -8.99
N THR A 192 8.30 28.09 -8.24
CA THR A 192 7.15 28.94 -7.88
C THR A 192 6.41 29.45 -9.12
N ASP A 193 7.13 29.77 -10.21
CA ASP A 193 6.50 30.17 -11.48
C ASP A 193 5.63 29.08 -12.13
N LEU A 194 5.91 27.79 -11.85
CA LEU A 194 5.14 26.67 -12.39
C LEU A 194 3.88 26.36 -11.59
N THR A 195 3.91 26.67 -10.32
CA THR A 195 2.81 26.37 -9.39
C THR A 195 1.71 27.45 -9.45
N GLY A 196 2.06 28.71 -9.75
CA GLY A 196 1.10 29.83 -9.78
C GLY A 196 0.65 30.25 -8.37
N ASP A 197 -0.39 31.09 -8.32
CA ASP A 197 -0.90 31.67 -7.07
C ASP A 197 -2.11 30.89 -6.48
N SER A 198 -2.27 29.59 -6.77
CA SER A 198 -3.42 28.86 -6.25
C SER A 198 -3.15 28.29 -4.85
N ASP A 199 -4.09 28.44 -3.94
CA ASP A 199 -4.02 27.94 -2.56
C ASP A 199 -4.02 26.40 -2.47
N ASP A 200 -4.41 25.70 -3.57
CA ASP A 200 -4.53 24.24 -3.67
C ASP A 200 -3.33 23.60 -4.40
N GLN A 201 -2.11 24.01 -4.08
CA GLN A 201 -0.91 23.49 -4.76
C GLN A 201 -0.46 22.19 -4.12
N ASN A 202 -1.00 21.09 -4.58
CA ASN A 202 -0.55 19.76 -4.19
C ASN A 202 0.51 19.26 -5.19
N LEU A 203 1.78 19.24 -4.76
CA LEU A 203 2.88 18.61 -5.48
C LEU A 203 2.95 17.14 -5.07
N GLY A 204 2.13 16.30 -5.71
CA GLY A 204 1.96 14.91 -5.31
C GLY A 204 2.84 13.93 -6.08
N ILE A 205 3.34 14.29 -7.26
CA ILE A 205 4.04 13.39 -8.16
C ILE A 205 5.40 13.94 -8.54
N LEU A 206 6.42 13.12 -8.36
CA LEU A 206 7.76 13.33 -8.85
C LEU A 206 8.29 11.99 -9.38
N LEU A 207 8.43 11.86 -10.70
CA LEU A 207 9.02 10.70 -11.35
C LEU A 207 10.16 11.14 -12.27
N PRO A 208 11.42 10.98 -11.87
CA PRO A 208 12.55 11.22 -12.76
C PRO A 208 12.57 10.25 -13.94
N ILE A 209 12.77 10.79 -15.14
CA ILE A 209 12.83 10.05 -16.40
C ILE A 209 14.29 9.83 -16.80
N SER A 210 15.12 10.82 -16.52
CA SER A 210 16.56 10.84 -16.80
C SER A 210 17.26 11.75 -15.80
N SER A 211 18.58 11.87 -15.88
CA SER A 211 19.37 12.80 -15.03
C SER A 211 18.96 14.27 -15.13
N ASP A 212 18.26 14.64 -16.21
CA ASP A 212 17.91 16.04 -16.48
C ASP A 212 16.41 16.31 -16.63
N LYS A 213 15.55 15.29 -16.48
CA LYS A 213 14.10 15.43 -16.67
C LYS A 213 13.30 14.62 -15.66
N ALA A 214 12.18 15.19 -15.25
CA ALA A 214 11.20 14.51 -14.43
C ALA A 214 9.76 14.82 -14.85
N LEU A 215 8.87 13.85 -14.67
CA LEU A 215 7.43 14.08 -14.62
C LEU A 215 7.09 14.65 -13.24
N VAL A 216 6.37 15.77 -13.25
CA VAL A 216 5.78 16.34 -12.01
C VAL A 216 4.28 16.50 -12.18
N GLY A 217 3.56 16.25 -11.07
CA GLY A 217 2.14 16.53 -10.95
C GLY A 217 1.92 17.72 -10.02
N ILE A 218 1.28 18.77 -10.53
CA ILE A 218 0.93 19.99 -9.78
C ILE A 218 -0.57 20.17 -9.88
N SER A 219 -1.28 19.94 -8.78
CA SER A 219 -2.75 19.90 -8.75
C SER A 219 -3.29 18.87 -9.77
N ASP A 220 -3.98 19.30 -10.81
CA ASP A 220 -4.54 18.46 -11.88
C ASP A 220 -3.71 18.47 -13.18
N LYS A 221 -2.51 19.05 -13.16
CA LYS A 221 -1.63 19.20 -14.33
C LYS A 221 -0.41 18.31 -14.21
N TYR A 222 -0.12 17.60 -15.28
CA TYR A 222 1.06 16.73 -15.39
C TYR A 222 1.96 17.24 -16.48
N MET A 223 3.24 17.43 -16.16
CA MET A 223 4.20 17.99 -17.07
C MET A 223 5.61 17.39 -16.92
N ILE A 224 6.37 17.41 -17.98
CA ILE A 224 7.80 17.16 -17.91
C ILE A 224 8.50 18.49 -17.69
N ILE A 225 9.38 18.50 -16.69
CA ILE A 225 10.30 19.59 -16.40
C ILE A 225 11.75 19.15 -16.58
N ASP A 226 12.64 20.11 -16.84
CA ASP A 226 14.07 19.86 -16.78
C ASP A 226 14.63 20.09 -15.35
N SER A 227 15.90 19.75 -15.13
CA SER A 227 16.59 19.93 -13.85
C SER A 227 16.75 21.41 -13.43
N SER A 228 16.41 22.36 -14.31
CA SER A 228 16.32 23.79 -14.01
C SER A 228 14.88 24.24 -13.71
N ALA A 229 13.99 23.29 -13.47
CA ALA A 229 12.55 23.50 -13.22
C ALA A 229 11.80 24.18 -14.37
N LYS A 230 12.30 24.11 -15.59
CA LYS A 230 11.60 24.65 -16.76
C LYS A 230 10.70 23.60 -17.35
N LYS A 231 9.46 23.98 -17.62
CA LYS A 231 8.51 23.14 -18.34
C LYS A 231 9.02 22.83 -19.75
N VAL A 232 9.15 21.54 -20.03
CA VAL A 232 9.53 21.00 -21.34
C VAL A 232 8.29 20.73 -22.17
N ALA A 233 7.28 20.06 -21.56
CA ALA A 233 6.03 19.72 -22.24
C ALA A 233 4.93 19.36 -21.24
N ASP A 234 3.68 19.40 -21.67
CA ASP A 234 2.55 18.82 -20.94
C ASP A 234 2.45 17.33 -21.25
N VAL A 235 2.01 16.55 -20.27
CA VAL A 235 1.73 15.13 -20.42
C VAL A 235 0.23 14.95 -20.58
N ASP A 236 -0.16 14.26 -21.65
CA ASP A 236 -1.55 13.93 -21.90
C ASP A 236 -1.94 12.68 -21.09
N ALA A 237 -2.58 12.88 -19.96
CA ALA A 237 -3.13 11.79 -19.15
C ALA A 237 -4.43 11.20 -19.74
N GLY A 238 -4.96 11.78 -20.83
CA GLY A 238 -6.20 11.35 -21.49
C GLY A 238 -7.42 11.61 -20.61
N ASP A 239 -8.22 10.56 -20.39
CA ASP A 239 -9.45 10.57 -19.62
C ASP A 239 -9.30 10.12 -18.17
N MET A 240 -8.07 10.19 -17.63
CA MET A 240 -7.84 9.99 -16.20
C MET A 240 -8.25 11.26 -15.44
N ASP A 241 -9.08 11.07 -14.41
CA ASP A 241 -9.51 12.17 -13.54
C ASP A 241 -8.34 12.62 -12.63
N TRP A 242 -7.54 11.65 -12.13
CA TRP A 242 -6.31 11.89 -11.40
C TRP A 242 -5.35 10.72 -11.47
N ILE A 243 -4.06 11.04 -11.34
CA ILE A 243 -2.96 10.08 -11.23
C ILE A 243 -2.57 9.99 -9.75
N ASN A 244 -2.53 8.78 -9.22
CA ASN A 244 -2.11 8.50 -7.85
C ASN A 244 -0.68 7.98 -7.76
N TYR A 245 -0.25 7.18 -8.75
CA TYR A 245 1.03 6.49 -8.72
C TYR A 245 1.70 6.58 -10.09
N THR A 246 3.04 6.62 -10.05
CA THR A 246 3.86 6.65 -11.25
C THR A 246 5.10 5.78 -11.11
N ALA A 247 5.53 5.16 -12.18
CA ALA A 247 6.79 4.42 -12.23
C ALA A 247 7.38 4.45 -13.66
N MET A 248 8.70 4.26 -13.77
CA MET A 248 9.28 3.84 -15.03
C MET A 248 9.10 2.34 -15.18
N SER A 249 8.56 1.86 -16.29
CA SER A 249 8.57 0.43 -16.56
C SER A 249 9.99 -0.04 -16.96
N TYR A 250 10.28 -1.32 -16.81
CA TYR A 250 11.58 -1.89 -17.14
C TYR A 250 11.99 -1.63 -18.60
N ASP A 251 11.02 -1.60 -19.52
CA ASP A 251 11.22 -1.30 -20.94
C ASP A 251 11.25 0.22 -21.26
N GLY A 252 11.33 1.06 -20.24
CA GLY A 252 11.58 2.50 -20.36
C GLY A 252 10.38 3.37 -20.69
N LYS A 253 9.14 2.87 -20.53
CA LYS A 253 7.93 3.70 -20.66
C LYS A 253 7.57 4.34 -19.32
N LEU A 254 6.88 5.47 -19.37
CA LEU A 254 6.23 6.03 -18.20
C LEU A 254 4.95 5.23 -17.94
N ALA A 255 4.81 4.67 -16.76
CA ALA A 255 3.56 4.11 -16.28
C ALA A 255 2.90 5.10 -15.34
N ILE A 256 1.67 5.47 -15.62
CA ILE A 256 0.81 6.27 -14.77
C ILE A 256 -0.39 5.44 -14.33
N ALA A 257 -0.72 5.49 -13.07
CA ALA A 257 -1.82 4.74 -12.50
C ALA A 257 -2.73 5.64 -11.68
N GLY A 258 -4.02 5.46 -11.86
CA GLY A 258 -5.02 6.32 -11.23
C GLY A 258 -6.43 5.89 -11.54
N TYR A 259 -7.33 6.84 -11.53
CA TYR A 259 -8.76 6.64 -11.68
C TYR A 259 -9.29 7.46 -12.85
N GLY A 260 -10.16 6.86 -13.63
CA GLY A 260 -10.85 7.51 -14.74
C GLY A 260 -12.03 6.67 -15.22
N ASN A 261 -13.11 7.32 -15.64
CA ASN A 261 -14.34 6.63 -16.09
C ASN A 261 -14.88 5.60 -15.08
N ASN A 262 -14.85 5.91 -13.79
CA ASN A 262 -15.28 5.03 -12.68
C ASN A 262 -14.47 3.72 -12.58
N THR A 263 -13.23 3.72 -13.04
CA THR A 263 -12.38 2.52 -13.03
C THR A 263 -10.94 2.88 -12.65
N SER A 264 -10.27 2.02 -11.92
CA SER A 264 -8.81 2.10 -11.76
C SER A 264 -8.13 1.60 -13.01
N LEU A 265 -7.08 2.29 -13.43
CA LEU A 265 -6.34 1.90 -14.62
C LEU A 265 -4.84 2.20 -14.52
N ILE A 266 -4.05 1.45 -15.29
CA ILE A 266 -2.64 1.75 -15.57
C ILE A 266 -2.54 2.06 -17.06
N ARG A 267 -1.91 3.19 -17.39
CA ARG A 267 -1.63 3.66 -18.73
C ARG A 267 -0.15 3.82 -18.94
N TYR A 268 0.34 3.37 -20.09
CA TYR A 268 1.71 3.62 -20.49
C TYR A 268 1.78 4.85 -21.40
N ILE A 269 2.82 5.66 -21.20
CA ILE A 269 3.14 6.84 -21.99
C ILE A 269 4.55 6.70 -22.52
N ASP A 270 4.73 6.94 -23.81
CA ASP A 270 6.04 6.99 -24.42
C ASP A 270 6.78 8.26 -23.97
N PRO A 271 7.98 8.14 -23.37
CA PRO A 271 8.67 9.28 -22.76
C PRO A 271 9.21 10.29 -23.77
N GLU A 272 9.32 9.92 -25.08
CA GLU A 272 9.80 10.84 -26.13
C GLU A 272 8.65 11.63 -26.76
N THR A 273 7.53 10.96 -27.03
CA THR A 273 6.36 11.57 -27.68
C THR A 273 5.34 12.12 -26.69
N LEU A 274 5.41 11.73 -25.42
CA LEU A 274 4.51 12.06 -24.31
C LEU A 274 3.05 11.70 -24.60
N LYS A 275 2.83 10.63 -25.34
CA LYS A 275 1.51 10.13 -25.73
C LYS A 275 1.26 8.73 -25.20
N PRO A 276 -0.01 8.39 -24.93
CA PRO A 276 -0.38 7.03 -24.59
C PRO A 276 0.10 6.00 -25.60
N VAL A 277 0.56 4.85 -25.10
CA VAL A 277 1.10 3.72 -25.86
C VAL A 277 0.43 2.43 -25.43
N GLY A 278 -0.08 1.66 -26.39
CA GLY A 278 -0.77 0.41 -26.10
C GLY A 278 -2.20 0.62 -25.61
N ASN A 279 -2.74 -0.38 -24.93
CA ASN A 279 -4.06 -0.32 -24.31
C ASN A 279 -3.90 -0.07 -22.81
N ASP A 280 -4.89 0.59 -22.22
CA ASP A 280 -4.98 0.70 -20.77
C ASP A 280 -5.23 -0.67 -20.15
N VAL A 281 -4.63 -0.89 -19.01
CA VAL A 281 -4.95 -2.04 -18.15
C VAL A 281 -5.95 -1.57 -17.11
N THR A 282 -7.19 -2.03 -17.23
CA THR A 282 -8.29 -1.60 -16.38
C THR A 282 -8.62 -2.64 -15.32
N PHE A 283 -9.02 -2.20 -14.14
CA PHE A 283 -9.34 -3.05 -13.00
C PHE A 283 -10.75 -2.75 -12.52
N GLU A 284 -11.53 -3.81 -12.26
CA GLU A 284 -12.78 -3.64 -11.51
C GLU A 284 -12.45 -3.31 -10.06
N ASN A 285 -12.91 -2.15 -9.57
CA ASN A 285 -12.72 -1.76 -8.19
C ASN A 285 -13.58 -2.62 -7.28
N THR A 286 -12.92 -3.46 -6.50
CA THR A 286 -13.53 -4.23 -5.43
C THR A 286 -12.84 -3.91 -4.11
N SER A 287 -13.42 -4.26 -2.98
CA SER A 287 -12.82 -4.01 -1.67
C SER A 287 -11.45 -4.70 -1.49
N SER A 288 -11.22 -5.80 -2.19
CA SER A 288 -9.95 -6.55 -2.17
C SER A 288 -8.99 -6.17 -3.28
N PHE A 289 -9.46 -5.53 -4.36
CA PHE A 289 -8.67 -5.12 -5.50
C PHE A 289 -8.69 -3.61 -5.68
N ASN A 290 -8.04 -2.90 -4.77
CA ASN A 290 -7.78 -1.47 -4.86
C ASN A 290 -6.29 -1.28 -5.16
N LEU A 291 -5.98 -0.55 -6.22
CA LEU A 291 -4.59 -0.28 -6.63
C LEU A 291 -3.94 0.64 -5.61
N ASN A 292 -2.83 0.18 -4.99
CA ASN A 292 -2.17 0.89 -3.91
C ASN A 292 -0.81 1.49 -4.31
N SER A 293 -0.11 0.90 -5.27
CA SER A 293 1.15 1.43 -5.81
C SER A 293 1.56 0.70 -7.07
N ILE A 294 2.50 1.27 -7.84
CA ILE A 294 3.15 0.64 -9.00
C ILE A 294 4.68 0.75 -8.87
N PHE A 295 5.41 -0.25 -9.38
CA PHE A 295 6.85 -0.35 -9.24
C PHE A 295 7.50 -0.78 -10.55
N THR A 296 8.72 -0.32 -10.77
CA THR A 296 9.57 -0.81 -11.87
C THR A 296 9.73 -2.31 -11.77
N GLY A 297 9.55 -2.98 -12.88
CA GLY A 297 9.57 -4.44 -12.94
C GLY A 297 10.92 -5.04 -13.31
N SER A 298 10.85 -6.10 -14.11
CA SER A 298 11.96 -6.89 -14.63
C SER A 298 11.82 -7.09 -16.14
N GLU A 299 12.79 -7.78 -16.77
CA GLU A 299 12.71 -8.13 -18.18
C GLU A 299 11.46 -8.97 -18.52
N GLU A 300 11.06 -9.87 -17.62
CA GLU A 300 9.90 -10.73 -17.81
C GLU A 300 8.57 -9.98 -17.59
N PHE A 301 8.54 -9.12 -16.57
CA PHE A 301 7.37 -8.35 -16.19
C PHE A 301 7.76 -6.86 -16.08
N PRO A 302 7.49 -6.05 -17.09
CA PRO A 302 7.93 -4.65 -17.11
C PRO A 302 7.47 -3.80 -15.92
N LEU A 303 6.36 -4.19 -15.29
CA LEU A 303 5.80 -3.49 -14.13
C LEU A 303 5.30 -4.47 -13.07
N TYR A 304 5.42 -4.08 -11.81
CA TYR A 304 4.68 -4.68 -10.69
C TYR A 304 3.71 -3.65 -10.11
N PHE A 305 2.64 -4.13 -9.50
CA PHE A 305 1.71 -3.27 -8.76
C PHE A 305 1.17 -3.99 -7.52
N THR A 306 0.78 -3.22 -6.51
CA THR A 306 0.18 -3.74 -5.29
C THR A 306 -1.30 -3.41 -5.20
N THR A 307 -2.02 -4.32 -4.56
CA THR A 307 -3.42 -4.15 -4.17
C THR A 307 -3.58 -4.50 -2.69
N ASN A 308 -4.78 -4.36 -2.17
CA ASN A 308 -5.10 -4.83 -0.81
C ASN A 308 -4.87 -6.34 -0.63
N SER A 309 -4.93 -7.14 -1.69
CA SER A 309 -4.75 -8.60 -1.61
C SER A 309 -3.31 -9.06 -1.81
N GLY A 310 -2.49 -8.33 -2.58
CA GLY A 310 -1.16 -8.83 -2.91
C GLY A 310 -0.33 -7.96 -3.84
N LEU A 311 0.81 -8.52 -4.25
CA LEU A 311 1.67 -8.02 -5.31
C LEU A 311 1.38 -8.77 -6.61
N TYR A 312 1.22 -8.04 -7.68
CA TYR A 312 0.93 -8.54 -9.02
C TYR A 312 2.04 -8.16 -10.00
N SER A 313 2.35 -9.07 -10.92
CA SER A 313 3.15 -8.77 -12.11
C SER A 313 2.25 -8.33 -13.25
N LEU A 314 2.74 -7.44 -14.11
CA LEU A 314 2.08 -6.99 -15.32
C LEU A 314 3.02 -7.22 -16.51
N ASP A 315 2.56 -7.99 -17.49
CA ASP A 315 3.32 -8.25 -18.71
C ASP A 315 3.10 -7.14 -19.77
N SER A 316 3.87 -7.21 -20.85
CA SER A 316 3.79 -6.24 -21.95
C SER A 316 2.49 -6.31 -22.78
N GLU A 317 1.68 -7.36 -22.61
CA GLU A 317 0.38 -7.55 -23.27
C GLU A 317 -0.77 -7.04 -22.43
N GLY A 318 -0.52 -6.63 -21.16
CA GLY A 318 -1.53 -6.16 -20.22
C GLY A 318 -2.15 -7.26 -19.37
N ASN A 319 -1.60 -8.48 -19.39
CA ASN A 319 -2.05 -9.52 -18.49
C ASN A 319 -1.34 -9.38 -17.14
N TYR A 320 -2.06 -9.63 -16.05
CA TYR A 320 -1.50 -9.59 -14.72
C TYR A 320 -1.74 -10.88 -13.95
N ASN A 321 -0.80 -11.21 -13.06
CA ASN A 321 -0.86 -12.41 -12.23
C ASN A 321 -0.46 -12.07 -10.80
N GLU A 322 -1.17 -12.63 -9.82
CA GLU A 322 -0.79 -12.55 -8.42
C GLU A 322 0.53 -13.29 -8.19
N ILE A 323 1.54 -12.58 -7.71
CA ILE A 323 2.86 -13.13 -7.38
C ILE A 323 2.94 -13.41 -5.88
N ILE A 324 2.53 -12.45 -5.05
CA ILE A 324 2.50 -12.56 -3.60
C ILE A 324 1.09 -12.26 -3.12
N ASN A 325 0.50 -13.19 -2.38
CA ASN A 325 -0.69 -12.92 -1.59
C ASN A 325 -0.26 -12.50 -0.18
N TRP A 326 -0.69 -11.33 0.27
CA TRP A 326 -0.26 -10.80 1.57
C TRP A 326 -0.63 -11.71 2.74
N GLN A 327 -1.87 -12.17 2.77
CA GLN A 327 -2.35 -13.05 3.84
C GLN A 327 -1.65 -14.42 3.84
N ASP A 328 -1.47 -15.02 2.64
CA ASP A 328 -0.76 -16.30 2.50
C ASP A 328 0.72 -16.17 2.90
N SER A 329 1.26 -14.96 2.88
CA SER A 329 2.65 -14.62 3.21
C SER A 329 2.84 -14.03 4.61
N ASP A 330 1.76 -13.91 5.40
CA ASP A 330 1.77 -13.33 6.75
C ASP A 330 2.16 -11.84 6.78
N ILE A 331 1.89 -11.11 5.70
CA ILE A 331 2.13 -9.69 5.56
C ILE A 331 0.80 -8.96 5.73
N SER A 332 0.81 -7.84 6.45
CA SER A 332 -0.37 -6.98 6.54
C SER A 332 -0.70 -6.37 5.17
N GLN A 333 -1.96 -6.31 4.82
CA GLN A 333 -2.42 -5.77 3.54
C GLN A 333 -2.04 -4.30 3.30
N TYR A 334 -1.73 -3.55 4.35
CA TYR A 334 -1.30 -2.15 4.28
C TYR A 334 0.19 -1.98 4.59
N GLY A 335 0.92 -3.08 4.80
CA GLY A 335 2.28 -3.03 5.33
C GLY A 335 3.37 -2.85 4.27
N ALA A 336 3.17 -3.29 3.04
CA ALA A 336 4.22 -3.24 2.01
C ALA A 336 4.19 -1.90 1.25
N GLY A 337 5.07 -0.97 1.62
CA GLY A 337 5.15 0.38 1.05
C GLY A 337 6.03 0.47 -0.20
N ALA A 338 7.28 0.02 -0.13
CA ALA A 338 8.23 0.06 -1.22
C ALA A 338 8.72 -1.35 -1.55
N ILE A 339 8.81 -1.70 -2.83
CA ILE A 339 9.18 -3.04 -3.28
C ILE A 339 10.20 -2.97 -4.41
N LEU A 340 11.25 -3.80 -4.30
CA LEU A 340 12.26 -3.98 -5.33
C LEU A 340 12.35 -5.45 -5.73
N PRO A 341 12.11 -5.81 -7.00
CA PRO A 341 12.35 -7.16 -7.50
C PRO A 341 13.87 -7.43 -7.65
N LEU A 342 14.31 -8.61 -7.22
CA LEU A 342 15.68 -9.08 -7.38
C LEU A 342 15.80 -10.08 -8.54
N ALA A 343 16.99 -10.19 -9.12
CA ALA A 343 17.27 -11.14 -10.19
C ALA A 343 17.08 -12.62 -9.78
N SER A 344 17.11 -12.92 -8.47
CA SER A 344 16.82 -14.26 -7.93
C SER A 344 15.34 -14.66 -8.00
N GLY A 345 14.43 -13.73 -8.26
CA GLY A 345 12.98 -13.89 -8.11
C GLY A 345 12.46 -13.59 -6.70
N ASP A 346 13.34 -13.19 -5.78
CA ASP A 346 12.97 -12.64 -4.48
C ASP A 346 12.58 -11.17 -4.63
N PHE A 347 12.03 -10.61 -3.56
CA PHE A 347 11.75 -9.17 -3.47
C PHE A 347 12.36 -8.61 -2.18
N ILE A 348 12.77 -7.34 -2.22
CA ILE A 348 13.00 -6.56 -1.01
C ILE A 348 11.79 -5.66 -0.81
N ALA A 349 11.29 -5.59 0.40
CA ALA A 349 10.15 -4.75 0.75
C ALA A 349 10.41 -3.95 2.03
N ALA A 350 10.04 -2.68 2.02
CA ALA A 350 9.86 -1.93 3.26
C ALA A 350 8.45 -2.25 3.79
N ILE A 351 8.38 -2.85 4.96
CA ILE A 351 7.12 -3.26 5.59
C ILE A 351 6.93 -2.46 6.87
N ASN A 352 5.78 -1.79 6.98
CA ASN A 352 5.34 -1.06 8.15
C ASN A 352 4.00 -1.64 8.61
N ASP A 353 4.06 -2.57 9.54
CA ASP A 353 2.87 -3.20 10.11
C ASP A 353 2.50 -2.51 11.43
N TYR A 354 1.69 -1.45 11.32
CA TYR A 354 1.22 -0.66 12.47
C TYR A 354 0.42 -1.48 13.49
N ASP A 355 -0.15 -2.62 13.08
CA ASP A 355 -0.96 -3.47 13.96
C ASP A 355 -0.11 -4.42 14.81
N THR A 356 1.00 -4.91 14.24
CA THR A 356 1.93 -5.79 14.97
C THR A 356 3.12 -5.04 15.54
N GLY A 357 3.42 -3.84 15.00
CA GLY A 357 4.63 -3.09 15.29
C GLY A 357 5.87 -3.66 14.58
N ASP A 358 5.66 -4.56 13.61
CA ASP A 358 6.74 -5.13 12.81
C ASP A 358 7.05 -4.15 11.65
N SER A 359 8.00 -3.24 11.85
CA SER A 359 8.49 -2.34 10.80
C SER A 359 9.93 -2.67 10.45
N GLY A 360 10.30 -2.61 9.18
CA GLY A 360 11.67 -2.89 8.75
C GLY A 360 11.79 -3.23 7.26
N LEU A 361 13.02 -3.53 6.87
CA LEU A 361 13.30 -4.10 5.55
C LEU A 361 13.21 -5.61 5.62
N TYR A 362 12.57 -6.21 4.64
CA TYR A 362 12.38 -7.65 4.55
C TYR A 362 12.79 -8.17 3.18
N ARG A 363 13.42 -9.33 3.16
CA ARG A 363 13.56 -10.16 1.96
C ARG A 363 12.36 -11.10 1.90
N LEU A 364 11.65 -11.05 0.79
CA LEU A 364 10.51 -11.91 0.50
C LEU A 364 10.96 -13.01 -0.46
N THR A 365 10.95 -14.26 0.01
CA THR A 365 11.37 -15.44 -0.76
C THR A 365 10.20 -16.40 -0.92
N LYS A 366 9.95 -16.88 -2.12
CA LYS A 366 8.87 -17.82 -2.39
C LYS A 366 9.02 -19.07 -1.52
N ARG A 367 7.96 -19.45 -0.80
CA ARG A 367 7.95 -20.67 0.01
C ARG A 367 7.99 -21.90 -0.89
N ASP A 368 8.83 -22.86 -0.54
CA ASP A 368 8.76 -24.19 -1.16
C ASP A 368 7.49 -24.90 -0.69
N SER A 369 6.82 -25.59 -1.60
CA SER A 369 5.59 -26.33 -1.29
C SER A 369 5.77 -27.36 -0.18
N SER A 370 6.97 -27.89 -0.01
CA SER A 370 7.31 -28.84 1.07
C SER A 370 7.26 -28.22 2.46
N GLU A 371 7.48 -26.90 2.59
CA GLU A 371 7.38 -26.18 3.88
C GLU A 371 5.93 -26.18 4.42
N LEU A 372 4.96 -26.24 3.51
CA LEU A 372 3.53 -26.20 3.82
C LEU A 372 2.86 -27.58 3.83
N GLU A 373 3.59 -28.66 3.54
CA GLU A 373 3.06 -30.01 3.33
C GLU A 373 2.36 -30.59 4.57
N ASN A 374 2.84 -30.23 5.76
CA ASN A 374 2.29 -30.69 7.04
C ASN A 374 1.34 -29.66 7.69
N THR A 375 1.05 -28.57 7.00
CA THR A 375 0.18 -27.50 7.48
C THR A 375 -1.23 -27.66 6.92
N SER A 376 -2.22 -27.53 7.76
CA SER A 376 -3.64 -27.58 7.39
C SER A 376 -4.22 -26.17 7.30
N VAL A 377 -5.13 -25.95 6.34
CA VAL A 377 -5.80 -24.64 6.16
C VAL A 377 -7.20 -24.72 6.73
N ILE A 378 -7.54 -23.71 7.56
CA ILE A 378 -8.88 -23.44 8.05
C ILE A 378 -9.37 -22.19 7.31
N THR A 379 -10.51 -22.31 6.62
CA THR A 379 -11.09 -21.18 5.88
C THR A 379 -12.11 -20.45 6.73
N VAL A 380 -11.98 -19.10 6.78
CA VAL A 380 -12.90 -18.20 7.50
C VAL A 380 -13.59 -17.29 6.49
N GLY A 381 -14.87 -17.50 6.26
CA GLY A 381 -15.70 -16.63 5.42
C GLY A 381 -16.08 -15.36 6.16
N MET A 382 -16.00 -14.22 5.47
CA MET A 382 -16.43 -12.91 5.95
C MET A 382 -17.37 -12.28 4.92
N LEU A 383 -18.43 -11.62 5.36
CA LEU A 383 -19.36 -10.89 4.48
C LEU A 383 -18.93 -9.43 4.24
N TYR A 384 -17.88 -8.99 4.85
CA TYR A 384 -17.22 -7.70 4.67
C TYR A 384 -15.78 -7.82 5.15
N ASP A 385 -14.90 -7.01 4.62
CA ASP A 385 -13.52 -6.97 5.07
C ASP A 385 -13.42 -6.40 6.49
N ASP A 386 -12.73 -7.13 7.37
CA ASP A 386 -12.48 -6.70 8.75
C ASP A 386 -10.99 -6.77 9.04
N TRP A 387 -10.35 -5.60 9.03
CA TRP A 387 -8.91 -5.47 9.24
C TRP A 387 -8.45 -6.05 10.58
N GLN A 388 -9.29 -6.00 11.63
CA GLN A 388 -8.96 -6.55 12.95
C GLN A 388 -8.89 -8.09 12.90
N ILE A 389 -9.79 -8.71 12.15
CA ILE A 389 -9.76 -10.15 11.93
C ILE A 389 -8.52 -10.52 11.14
N ASN A 390 -8.23 -9.81 10.05
CA ASN A 390 -7.05 -10.04 9.21
C ASN A 390 -5.76 -9.90 10.03
N THR A 391 -5.64 -8.90 10.90
CA THR A 391 -4.52 -8.74 11.84
C THR A 391 -4.38 -9.95 12.76
N GLN A 392 -5.46 -10.43 13.38
CA GLN A 392 -5.40 -11.60 14.25
C GLN A 392 -5.06 -12.89 13.48
N VAL A 393 -5.53 -13.03 12.26
CA VAL A 393 -5.18 -14.12 11.35
C VAL A 393 -3.70 -14.10 11.04
N SER A 394 -3.14 -12.94 10.70
CA SER A 394 -1.69 -12.78 10.46
C SER A 394 -0.87 -13.19 11.69
N LYS A 395 -1.24 -12.67 12.88
CA LYS A 395 -0.57 -13.04 14.14
C LYS A 395 -0.65 -14.55 14.43
N PHE A 396 -1.81 -15.17 14.21
CA PHE A 396 -1.95 -16.62 14.38
C PHE A 396 -1.07 -17.39 13.41
N ASN A 397 -1.10 -17.03 12.14
CA ASN A 397 -0.33 -17.72 11.10
C ASN A 397 1.17 -17.61 11.35
N LYS A 398 1.68 -16.46 11.78
CA LYS A 398 3.09 -16.27 12.16
C LYS A 398 3.50 -17.15 13.34
N SER A 399 2.60 -17.41 14.29
CA SER A 399 2.88 -18.14 15.53
C SER A 399 2.61 -19.64 15.45
N ASN A 400 1.97 -20.14 14.39
CA ASN A 400 1.51 -21.54 14.30
C ASN A 400 2.03 -22.25 13.06
N SER A 401 2.66 -23.40 13.26
CA SER A 401 3.24 -24.21 12.16
C SER A 401 2.34 -25.35 11.69
N GLY A 402 1.33 -25.74 12.46
CA GLY A 402 0.45 -26.88 12.16
C GLY A 402 -0.83 -26.50 11.41
N PHE A 403 -1.27 -25.25 11.58
CA PHE A 403 -2.48 -24.72 10.98
C PHE A 403 -2.25 -23.31 10.46
N ARG A 404 -2.96 -22.96 9.40
CA ARG A 404 -3.07 -21.60 8.90
C ARG A 404 -4.54 -21.27 8.70
N ILE A 405 -4.87 -20.03 8.92
CA ILE A 405 -6.19 -19.48 8.61
C ILE A 405 -6.09 -18.74 7.29
N LYS A 406 -7.05 -18.98 6.40
CA LYS A 406 -7.26 -18.20 5.17
C LYS A 406 -8.64 -17.57 5.23
N THR A 407 -8.72 -16.26 5.14
CA THR A 407 -10.00 -15.55 5.02
C THR A 407 -10.50 -15.60 3.58
N VAL A 408 -11.82 -15.61 3.43
CA VAL A 408 -12.53 -15.49 2.16
C VAL A 408 -13.50 -14.34 2.34
N ASN A 409 -13.23 -13.22 1.68
CA ASN A 409 -14.06 -12.04 1.76
C ASN A 409 -15.20 -12.14 0.72
N TYR A 410 -16.39 -12.47 1.16
CA TYR A 410 -17.57 -12.50 0.30
C TYR A 410 -18.11 -11.09 -0.02
N GLY A 411 -17.75 -10.08 0.78
CA GLY A 411 -18.14 -8.69 0.53
C GLY A 411 -17.57 -8.12 -0.78
N GLU A 412 -16.51 -8.74 -1.32
CA GLU A 412 -15.96 -8.35 -2.62
C GLU A 412 -16.92 -8.55 -3.81
N TYR A 413 -17.92 -9.43 -3.64
CA TYR A 413 -18.96 -9.65 -4.66
C TYR A 413 -20.10 -8.63 -4.57
N ASP A 414 -20.15 -7.82 -3.51
CA ASP A 414 -21.15 -6.78 -3.37
C ASP A 414 -20.76 -5.55 -4.20
N SER A 415 -21.71 -4.95 -4.86
CA SER A 415 -21.56 -3.67 -5.56
C SER A 415 -22.46 -2.63 -4.93
N TYR A 416 -22.03 -1.38 -5.01
CA TYR A 416 -22.78 -0.23 -4.55
C TYR A 416 -23.27 0.56 -5.77
N ASP A 417 -24.57 0.82 -5.82
CA ASP A 417 -25.17 1.68 -6.82
C ASP A 417 -25.22 3.11 -6.28
N GLU A 418 -24.40 3.98 -6.85
CA GLU A 418 -24.28 5.37 -6.39
C GLU A 418 -25.55 6.20 -6.60
N GLU A 419 -26.36 5.87 -7.63
CA GLU A 419 -27.59 6.62 -7.93
C GLU A 419 -28.72 6.27 -6.96
N SER A 420 -28.88 4.98 -6.62
CA SER A 420 -29.94 4.52 -5.72
C SER A 420 -29.51 4.47 -4.26
N GLY A 421 -28.20 4.44 -3.98
CA GLY A 421 -27.64 4.21 -2.66
C GLY A 421 -27.84 2.77 -2.16
N GLU A 422 -28.18 1.83 -3.03
CA GLU A 422 -28.43 0.44 -2.68
C GLU A 422 -27.17 -0.41 -2.86
N GLN A 423 -26.86 -1.21 -1.84
CA GLN A 423 -25.81 -2.22 -1.90
C GLN A 423 -26.44 -3.56 -2.31
N THR A 424 -25.81 -4.27 -3.25
CA THR A 424 -26.23 -5.62 -3.61
C THR A 424 -25.87 -6.60 -2.50
N ALA A 425 -26.58 -7.73 -2.43
CA ALA A 425 -26.27 -8.82 -1.50
C ALA A 425 -25.60 -10.00 -2.23
N SER A 426 -24.79 -9.71 -3.25
CA SER A 426 -24.15 -10.71 -4.10
C SER A 426 -23.16 -11.58 -3.32
N GLY A 427 -22.48 -11.03 -2.32
CA GLY A 427 -21.61 -11.79 -1.41
C GLY A 427 -22.35 -12.85 -0.61
N THR A 428 -23.53 -12.54 -0.09
CA THR A 428 -24.37 -13.53 0.57
C THR A 428 -24.87 -14.62 -0.41
N GLU A 429 -25.16 -14.27 -1.65
CA GLU A 429 -25.53 -15.25 -2.68
C GLU A 429 -24.34 -16.14 -3.09
N GLN A 430 -23.15 -15.58 -3.19
CA GLN A 430 -21.92 -16.38 -3.43
C GLN A 430 -21.64 -17.35 -2.28
N LEU A 431 -21.74 -16.90 -1.03
CA LEU A 431 -21.62 -17.77 0.14
C LEU A 431 -22.62 -18.94 0.08
N LYS A 432 -23.88 -18.68 -0.29
CA LYS A 432 -24.88 -19.74 -0.47
C LYS A 432 -24.50 -20.73 -1.57
N LYS A 433 -23.98 -20.26 -2.71
CA LYS A 433 -23.50 -21.11 -3.79
C LYS A 433 -22.35 -22.02 -3.31
N ASP A 434 -21.38 -21.47 -2.57
CA ASP A 434 -20.27 -22.22 -2.04
C ASP A 434 -20.73 -23.28 -1.01
N ILE A 435 -21.67 -22.96 -0.15
CA ILE A 435 -22.27 -23.93 0.76
C ILE A 435 -22.94 -25.07 -0.01
N ILE A 436 -23.71 -24.77 -1.04
CA ILE A 436 -24.44 -25.78 -1.85
C ILE A 436 -23.46 -26.65 -2.64
N SER A 437 -22.38 -26.09 -3.16
CA SER A 437 -21.35 -26.81 -3.91
C SER A 437 -20.37 -27.61 -3.03
N GLY A 438 -20.47 -27.49 -1.71
CA GLY A 438 -19.57 -28.15 -0.76
C GLY A 438 -18.24 -27.41 -0.53
N ASN A 439 -18.14 -26.18 -1.00
CA ASN A 439 -16.97 -25.29 -0.82
C ASN A 439 -17.16 -24.30 0.33
N ALA A 440 -18.12 -24.55 1.23
CA ALA A 440 -18.38 -23.69 2.38
C ALA A 440 -17.08 -23.43 3.17
N PRO A 441 -16.86 -22.21 3.69
CA PRO A 441 -15.79 -21.97 4.64
C PRO A 441 -15.97 -22.83 5.90
N ASP A 442 -14.89 -23.09 6.62
CA ASP A 442 -14.93 -23.87 7.87
C ASP A 442 -15.58 -23.05 8.99
N MET A 443 -15.42 -21.74 8.97
CA MET A 443 -16.01 -20.78 9.89
C MET A 443 -16.62 -19.62 9.11
N LEU A 444 -17.64 -18.97 9.68
CA LEU A 444 -18.25 -17.77 9.13
C LEU A 444 -18.25 -16.66 10.19
N VAL A 445 -17.76 -15.49 9.81
CA VAL A 445 -17.87 -14.25 10.59
C VAL A 445 -18.86 -13.34 9.88
N THR A 446 -19.92 -12.99 10.59
CA THR A 446 -20.93 -12.04 10.08
C THR A 446 -21.66 -11.39 11.24
N TYR A 447 -22.07 -10.14 11.05
CA TYR A 447 -22.97 -9.41 11.97
C TYR A 447 -24.43 -9.42 11.48
N ASP A 448 -24.69 -10.05 10.33
CA ASP A 448 -26.05 -10.18 9.80
C ASP A 448 -26.76 -11.38 10.44
N TYR A 449 -27.59 -11.09 11.44
CA TYR A 449 -28.41 -12.09 12.11
C TYR A 449 -29.39 -12.81 11.19
N SER A 450 -29.77 -12.22 10.05
CA SER A 450 -30.66 -12.85 9.08
C SER A 450 -29.98 -13.99 8.35
N VAL A 451 -28.69 -13.80 7.99
CA VAL A 451 -27.83 -14.84 7.41
C VAL A 451 -27.63 -15.97 8.42
N ILE A 452 -27.24 -15.64 9.66
CA ILE A 452 -27.07 -16.64 10.73
C ILE A 452 -28.34 -17.47 10.90
N SER A 453 -29.50 -16.81 11.09
CA SER A 453 -30.79 -17.49 11.27
C SER A 453 -31.19 -18.35 10.10
N SER A 454 -30.94 -17.87 8.87
CA SER A 454 -31.23 -18.62 7.63
C SER A 454 -30.39 -19.90 7.54
N LEU A 455 -29.09 -19.82 7.81
CA LEU A 455 -28.20 -20.97 7.75
C LEU A 455 -28.49 -21.97 8.88
N ALA A 456 -28.71 -21.49 10.11
CA ALA A 456 -29.07 -22.33 11.25
C ALA A 456 -30.39 -23.07 11.04
N SER A 457 -31.42 -22.39 10.52
CA SER A 457 -32.72 -23.04 10.24
C SER A 457 -32.65 -24.16 9.20
N LYS A 458 -31.60 -24.17 8.37
CA LYS A 458 -31.34 -25.20 7.37
C LYS A 458 -30.38 -26.26 7.85
N GLY A 459 -29.94 -26.21 9.12
CA GLY A 459 -28.98 -27.16 9.68
C GLY A 459 -27.58 -27.09 9.05
N LEU A 460 -27.20 -25.92 8.56
CA LEU A 460 -25.91 -25.69 7.89
C LEU A 460 -24.81 -25.21 8.84
N TYR A 461 -25.10 -25.11 10.13
CA TYR A 461 -24.12 -24.95 11.22
C TYR A 461 -23.88 -26.27 11.93
N ALA A 462 -22.62 -26.50 12.33
CA ALA A 462 -22.32 -27.52 13.30
C ALA A 462 -22.79 -27.10 14.69
N ASP A 463 -23.35 -28.05 15.45
CA ASP A 463 -23.71 -27.85 16.86
C ASP A 463 -22.46 -27.69 17.73
#